data_b6eedf9cac29c7f77f9acba90f854cc6
#
_entry.id   b6eedf9cac29c7f77f9acba90f854cc6
#
_cell.length_a   1.000
_cell.length_b   1.000
_cell.length_c   1.000
_cell.angle_alpha   90.00
_cell.angle_beta   90.00
_cell.angle_gamma   90.00
#
_symmetry.space_group_name_H-M   'P 1'
#
loop_
_entity.id
_entity.type
_entity.pdbx_description
1 polymer ?
#
loop_
_entity_poly.entity_id
_entity_poly.type
_entity_poly.pdbx_seq_one_letter_code
_entity_poly.pdbx_strand_id
1 'polypeptide(L)'
;MKVKVIAHTPEPEKVISMAAKLCYSSVGVDEIEQNLTDESVEKFLNMLINIGHESPLEHVTFTFAVEGISRSCSHQIVRHRIASFSQQSQRYVKLDQFEYIVPPEIESIEEAKELFIDAMNKDQEAYDKLVDILFEKHYNNLIKSGKNEKEAKRNAEKKAIEDARYVFPNACETKIVFTMNTRSLYNFFNHRCCERAQWEIRELSIEMLRQVRLIAPILFKNIGPKCIKGPCPEGKMTCGNIVQVREKFNNL
;
A
#
# COMPACT_ATOMS: atom_id res chain seq x y z
N MET A 1 12.47 0.18 2.23
CA MET A 1 11.18 0.21 1.50
C MET A 1 11.41 0.43 0.01
N LYS A 2 10.74 -0.34 -0.85
CA LYS A 2 10.77 -0.20 -2.30
C LYS A 2 9.33 -0.14 -2.80
N VAL A 3 9.03 0.87 -3.62
CA VAL A 3 7.69 1.11 -4.19
C VAL A 3 7.83 1.21 -5.70
N LYS A 4 6.95 0.56 -6.44
CA LYS A 4 6.95 0.59 -7.90
C LYS A 4 5.53 0.54 -8.44
N VAL A 5 5.17 1.47 -9.33
CA VAL A 5 3.99 1.31 -10.19
C VAL A 5 4.33 0.26 -11.24
N ILE A 6 3.61 -0.87 -11.23
CA ILE A 6 3.83 -1.98 -12.16
C ILE A 6 2.83 -2.00 -13.31
N ALA A 7 1.68 -1.34 -13.15
CA ALA A 7 0.67 -1.17 -14.20
C ALA A 7 -0.22 0.05 -13.89
N HIS A 8 -0.75 0.65 -14.93
CA HIS A 8 -1.78 1.68 -14.83
C HIS A 8 -2.65 1.70 -16.08
N THR A 9 -3.82 2.32 -16.02
CA THR A 9 -4.65 2.59 -17.20
C THR A 9 -3.85 3.46 -18.18
N PRO A 10 -3.71 3.07 -19.48
CA PRO A 10 -3.05 3.90 -20.46
C PRO A 10 -3.75 5.25 -20.61
N GLU A 11 -2.97 6.30 -20.91
CA GLU A 11 -3.46 7.68 -21.10
C GLU A 11 -4.51 8.12 -20.04
N PRO A 12 -4.19 8.02 -18.74
CA PRO A 12 -5.17 8.12 -17.65
C PRO A 12 -5.97 9.42 -17.68
N GLU A 13 -5.35 10.51 -18.06
CA GLU A 13 -5.95 11.84 -18.11
C GLU A 13 -6.96 11.97 -19.26
N LYS A 14 -6.67 11.38 -20.42
CA LYS A 14 -7.60 11.32 -21.56
C LYS A 14 -8.81 10.44 -21.23
N VAL A 15 -8.59 9.27 -20.60
CA VAL A 15 -9.68 8.35 -20.23
C VAL A 15 -10.68 9.04 -19.30
N ILE A 16 -10.22 9.75 -18.27
CA ILE A 16 -11.10 10.49 -17.36
C ILE A 16 -11.83 11.61 -18.11
N SER A 17 -11.13 12.32 -19.00
CA SER A 17 -11.74 13.40 -19.80
C SER A 17 -12.83 12.88 -20.72
N MET A 18 -12.60 11.75 -21.40
CA MET A 18 -13.60 11.09 -22.26
C MET A 18 -14.82 10.67 -21.46
N ALA A 19 -14.62 9.94 -20.35
CA ALA A 19 -15.70 9.45 -19.51
C ALA A 19 -16.56 10.60 -18.97
N ALA A 20 -15.93 11.68 -18.51
CA ALA A 20 -16.65 12.83 -17.99
C ALA A 20 -17.37 13.64 -19.08
N LYS A 21 -16.74 13.86 -20.24
CA LYS A 21 -17.37 14.58 -21.38
C LYS A 21 -18.58 13.84 -21.93
N LEU A 22 -18.52 12.50 -21.99
CA LEU A 22 -19.63 11.71 -22.50
C LEU A 22 -20.94 11.93 -21.72
N CYS A 23 -20.86 12.20 -20.42
CA CYS A 23 -22.03 12.44 -19.57
C CYS A 23 -22.82 13.71 -19.99
N TYR A 24 -22.21 14.64 -20.69
CA TYR A 24 -22.79 15.95 -21.04
C TYR A 24 -22.74 16.23 -22.55
N SER A 25 -22.33 15.24 -23.36
CA SER A 25 -22.14 15.38 -24.79
C SER A 25 -23.34 14.86 -25.56
N SER A 26 -23.69 15.54 -26.63
CA SER A 26 -24.66 15.07 -27.64
C SER A 26 -24.01 14.20 -28.71
N VAL A 27 -22.65 14.13 -28.75
CA VAL A 27 -21.89 13.36 -29.75
C VAL A 27 -21.35 12.08 -29.13
N GLY A 28 -21.00 11.11 -29.95
CA GLY A 28 -20.49 9.80 -29.52
C GLY A 28 -19.02 9.81 -29.09
N VAL A 29 -18.55 8.66 -28.63
CA VAL A 29 -17.19 8.48 -28.07
C VAL A 29 -16.13 8.80 -29.12
N ASP A 30 -16.27 8.33 -30.34
CA ASP A 30 -15.29 8.52 -31.42
C ASP A 30 -15.08 10.01 -31.76
N GLU A 31 -16.15 10.80 -31.74
CA GLU A 31 -16.06 12.24 -32.01
C GLU A 31 -15.45 12.99 -30.81
N ILE A 32 -15.75 12.56 -29.59
CA ILE A 32 -15.10 13.10 -28.37
C ILE A 32 -13.60 12.83 -28.44
N GLU A 33 -13.19 11.59 -28.75
CA GLU A 33 -11.78 11.18 -28.83
C GLU A 33 -11.01 12.01 -29.88
N GLN A 34 -11.55 12.14 -31.10
CA GLN A 34 -10.92 12.92 -32.15
C GLN A 34 -10.72 14.40 -31.83
N ASN A 35 -11.56 14.96 -30.96
CA ASN A 35 -11.49 16.35 -30.52
C ASN A 35 -10.73 16.58 -29.22
N LEU A 36 -10.12 15.52 -28.62
CA LEU A 36 -9.29 15.64 -27.42
C LEU A 36 -7.87 16.08 -27.80
N THR A 37 -7.53 17.31 -27.48
CA THR A 37 -6.15 17.82 -27.47
C THR A 37 -5.64 17.85 -26.04
N ASP A 38 -4.31 17.82 -25.84
CA ASP A 38 -3.71 17.88 -24.51
C ASP A 38 -4.15 19.14 -23.75
N GLU A 39 -4.23 20.29 -24.43
CA GLU A 39 -4.72 21.54 -23.82
C GLU A 39 -6.19 21.43 -23.38
N SER A 40 -7.04 20.81 -24.21
CA SER A 40 -8.47 20.62 -23.88
C SER A 40 -8.64 19.65 -22.71
N VAL A 41 -7.80 18.61 -22.60
CA VAL A 41 -7.76 17.66 -21.48
C VAL A 41 -7.36 18.38 -20.21
N GLU A 42 -6.26 19.15 -20.21
CA GLU A 42 -5.78 19.87 -19.04
C GLU A 42 -6.83 20.86 -18.52
N LYS A 43 -7.39 21.68 -19.39
CA LYS A 43 -8.43 22.65 -19.02
C LYS A 43 -9.66 21.98 -18.41
N PHE A 44 -10.10 20.89 -19.02
CA PHE A 44 -11.30 20.18 -18.59
C PHE A 44 -11.08 19.45 -17.27
N LEU A 45 -9.94 18.75 -17.08
CA LEU A 45 -9.61 18.08 -15.84
C LEU A 45 -9.45 19.05 -14.67
N ASN A 46 -8.79 20.20 -14.88
CA ASN A 46 -8.67 21.22 -13.85
C ASN A 46 -10.06 21.73 -13.40
N MET A 47 -10.97 21.94 -14.35
CA MET A 47 -12.37 22.30 -14.03
C MET A 47 -13.06 21.19 -13.25
N LEU A 48 -12.98 19.94 -13.73
CA LEU A 48 -13.61 18.77 -13.10
C LEU A 48 -13.14 18.57 -11.64
N ILE A 49 -11.84 18.66 -11.40
CA ILE A 49 -11.24 18.54 -10.07
C ILE A 49 -11.67 19.68 -9.15
N ASN A 50 -11.76 20.92 -9.67
CA ASN A 50 -12.13 22.10 -8.87
C ASN A 50 -13.60 22.07 -8.43
N ILE A 51 -14.50 21.54 -9.26
CA ILE A 51 -15.92 21.39 -8.90
C ILE A 51 -16.21 20.14 -8.07
N GLY A 52 -15.20 19.27 -7.86
CA GLY A 52 -15.32 18.07 -7.04
C GLY A 52 -16.09 16.90 -7.70
N HIS A 53 -16.13 16.84 -9.02
CA HIS A 53 -16.73 15.70 -9.73
C HIS A 53 -15.77 14.51 -9.77
N GLU A 54 -15.86 13.64 -8.77
CA GLU A 54 -14.91 12.54 -8.57
C GLU A 54 -15.31 11.22 -9.23
N SER A 55 -16.57 11.05 -9.69
CA SER A 55 -17.01 9.78 -10.28
C SER A 55 -16.20 9.35 -11.52
N PRO A 56 -15.81 10.24 -12.46
CA PRO A 56 -15.00 9.85 -13.61
C PRO A 56 -13.59 9.38 -13.23
N LEU A 57 -13.08 9.78 -12.06
CA LEU A 57 -11.77 9.35 -11.56
C LEU A 57 -11.70 7.84 -11.28
N GLU A 58 -12.84 7.19 -11.12
CA GLU A 58 -12.90 5.75 -10.81
C GLU A 58 -12.55 4.86 -12.02
N HIS A 59 -12.61 5.38 -13.25
CA HIS A 59 -12.24 4.64 -14.47
C HIS A 59 -10.74 4.39 -14.64
N VAL A 60 -9.91 5.11 -13.90
CA VAL A 60 -8.45 5.00 -13.97
C VAL A 60 -7.89 4.33 -12.74
N THR A 61 -7.06 3.32 -12.95
CA THR A 61 -6.44 2.53 -11.89
C THR A 61 -4.92 2.54 -11.97
N PHE A 62 -4.28 2.35 -10.81
CA PHE A 62 -2.84 2.16 -10.68
C PHE A 62 -2.58 0.93 -9.82
N THR A 63 -1.64 0.10 -10.25
CA THR A 63 -1.20 -1.10 -9.53
C THR A 63 0.21 -0.90 -9.02
N PHE A 64 0.39 -1.03 -7.71
CA PHE A 64 1.67 -0.88 -7.02
C PHE A 64 2.19 -2.22 -6.55
N ALA A 65 3.50 -2.44 -6.67
CA ALA A 65 4.24 -3.45 -5.95
C ALA A 65 5.09 -2.78 -4.87
N VAL A 66 4.99 -3.28 -3.65
CA VAL A 66 5.66 -2.72 -2.46
C VAL A 66 6.37 -3.84 -1.72
N GLU A 67 7.64 -3.60 -1.37
CA GLU A 67 8.52 -4.49 -0.62
C GLU A 67 9.22 -3.71 0.49
N GLY A 68 9.66 -4.40 1.54
CA GLY A 68 10.37 -3.77 2.66
C GLY A 68 9.46 -2.90 3.52
N ILE A 69 8.24 -3.37 3.77
CA ILE A 69 7.29 -2.78 4.73
C ILE A 69 6.93 -3.78 5.82
N SER A 70 6.62 -3.26 7.00
CA SER A 70 6.18 -4.08 8.12
C SER A 70 4.75 -4.61 7.96
N ARG A 71 4.42 -5.68 8.68
CA ARG A 71 3.03 -6.13 8.84
C ARG A 71 2.16 -5.03 9.44
N SER A 72 2.70 -4.23 10.37
CA SER A 72 2.02 -3.04 10.91
C SER A 72 1.58 -2.07 9.82
N CYS A 73 2.45 -1.77 8.86
CA CYS A 73 2.12 -0.91 7.72
C CYS A 73 1.06 -1.56 6.83
N SER A 74 1.24 -2.84 6.48
CA SER A 74 0.29 -3.55 5.62
C SER A 74 -1.12 -3.61 6.22
N HIS A 75 -1.25 -3.77 7.55
CA HIS A 75 -2.53 -3.73 8.24
C HIS A 75 -3.25 -2.37 8.11
N GLN A 76 -2.50 -1.28 7.93
CA GLN A 76 -3.09 0.03 7.67
C GLN A 76 -3.49 0.22 6.20
N ILE A 77 -2.70 -0.35 5.25
CA ILE A 77 -2.98 -0.29 3.81
C ILE A 77 -4.29 -1.01 3.49
N VAL A 78 -4.47 -2.23 3.97
CA VAL A 78 -5.65 -3.07 3.64
C VAL A 78 -6.96 -2.56 4.25
N ARG A 79 -6.91 -1.55 5.11
CA ARG A 79 -8.12 -0.86 5.62
C ARG A 79 -8.74 0.11 4.60
N HIS A 80 -7.98 0.50 3.57
CA HIS A 80 -8.51 1.32 2.49
C HIS A 80 -9.34 0.42 1.56
N ARG A 81 -10.64 0.73 1.46
CA ARG A 81 -11.58 -0.03 0.63
C ARG A 81 -11.64 0.52 -0.79
N ILE A 82 -12.26 -0.25 -1.69
CA ILE A 82 -12.24 -0.06 -3.15
C ILE A 82 -10.79 -0.18 -3.65
N ALA A 83 -10.19 -1.33 -3.28
CA ALA A 83 -8.87 -1.73 -3.70
C ALA A 83 -8.79 -3.26 -3.77
N SER A 84 -7.90 -3.77 -4.61
CA SER A 84 -7.54 -5.19 -4.67
C SER A 84 -6.16 -5.38 -4.06
N PHE A 85 -5.98 -6.45 -3.26
CA PHE A 85 -4.75 -6.74 -2.53
C PHE A 85 -4.29 -8.17 -2.77
N SER A 86 -2.99 -8.33 -3.03
CA SER A 86 -2.28 -9.60 -3.03
C SER A 86 -1.03 -9.46 -2.17
N GLN A 87 -1.01 -10.14 -1.03
CA GLN A 87 0.07 -10.03 -0.05
C GLN A 87 0.77 -11.36 0.13
N GLN A 88 2.09 -11.32 0.35
CA GLN A 88 2.89 -12.52 0.65
C GLN A 88 2.30 -13.27 1.84
N SER A 89 2.08 -14.57 1.62
CA SER A 89 1.45 -15.43 2.62
C SER A 89 2.49 -16.06 3.52
N GLN A 90 2.38 -15.82 4.81
CA GLN A 90 3.14 -16.52 5.85
C GLN A 90 2.66 -17.96 6.11
N ARG A 91 1.62 -18.42 5.40
CA ARG A 91 1.11 -19.82 5.50
C ARG A 91 1.78 -20.77 4.53
N TYR A 92 2.38 -20.24 3.46
CA TYR A 92 2.95 -21.04 2.37
C TYR A 92 4.45 -20.84 2.20
N VAL A 93 5.00 -19.79 2.77
CA VAL A 93 6.43 -19.47 2.71
C VAL A 93 7.00 -19.70 4.11
N LYS A 94 7.87 -20.71 4.25
CA LYS A 94 8.69 -20.86 5.45
C LYS A 94 9.71 -19.73 5.46
N LEU A 95 9.83 -19.04 6.56
CA LEU A 95 10.84 -18.01 6.73
C LEU A 95 11.96 -18.59 7.59
N ASP A 96 13.04 -19.04 6.93
CA ASP A 96 14.22 -19.57 7.63
C ASP A 96 14.89 -18.50 8.48
N GLN A 97 14.82 -17.24 8.04
CA GLN A 97 15.06 -16.05 8.84
C GLN A 97 14.11 -14.96 8.34
N PHE A 98 13.25 -14.45 9.21
CA PHE A 98 12.36 -13.36 8.81
C PHE A 98 13.11 -12.03 8.82
N GLU A 99 12.91 -11.24 7.79
CA GLU A 99 13.33 -9.83 7.78
C GLU A 99 12.35 -9.00 8.60
N TYR A 100 12.81 -7.88 9.16
CA TYR A 100 11.99 -6.98 9.97
C TYR A 100 12.35 -5.52 9.73
N ILE A 101 11.40 -4.66 9.99
CA ILE A 101 11.55 -3.21 9.84
C ILE A 101 11.79 -2.61 11.22
N VAL A 102 12.94 -1.95 11.38
CA VAL A 102 13.28 -1.22 12.60
C VAL A 102 12.68 0.20 12.50
N PRO A 103 11.82 0.61 13.43
CA PRO A 103 11.31 1.98 13.45
C PRO A 103 12.44 3.00 13.66
N PRO A 104 12.42 4.18 12.99
CA PRO A 104 13.48 5.18 13.09
C PRO A 104 13.80 5.63 14.52
N GLU A 105 12.80 5.77 15.37
CA GLU A 105 13.01 6.15 16.78
C GLU A 105 13.76 5.07 17.56
N ILE A 106 13.50 3.79 17.27
CA ILE A 106 14.24 2.67 17.85
C ILE A 106 15.66 2.63 17.28
N GLU A 107 15.81 2.80 15.97
CA GLU A 107 17.12 2.81 15.30
C GLU A 107 18.04 3.92 15.83
N SER A 108 17.48 5.05 16.26
CA SER A 108 18.22 6.21 16.75
C SER A 108 18.78 6.07 18.15
N ILE A 109 18.37 5.06 18.94
CA ILE A 109 18.77 4.84 20.32
C ILE A 109 19.38 3.44 20.42
N GLU A 110 20.69 3.34 20.66
CA GLU A 110 21.42 2.06 20.63
C GLU A 110 20.83 1.02 21.58
N GLU A 111 20.55 1.38 22.84
CA GLU A 111 19.93 0.47 23.83
C GLU A 111 18.56 -0.05 23.37
N ALA A 112 17.74 0.81 22.75
CA ALA A 112 16.43 0.40 22.20
C ALA A 112 16.57 -0.53 21.01
N LYS A 113 17.57 -0.26 20.15
CA LYS A 113 17.90 -1.08 18.99
C LYS A 113 18.38 -2.46 19.40
N GLU A 114 19.30 -2.56 20.35
CA GLU A 114 19.78 -3.84 20.87
C GLU A 114 18.64 -4.67 21.45
N LEU A 115 17.78 -4.07 22.28
CA LEU A 115 16.61 -4.73 22.86
C LEU A 115 15.63 -5.21 21.76
N PHE A 116 15.42 -4.40 20.73
CA PHE A 116 14.54 -4.74 19.61
C PHE A 116 15.10 -5.93 18.81
N ILE A 117 16.39 -5.94 18.48
CA ILE A 117 17.05 -7.03 17.76
C ILE A 117 17.01 -8.33 18.57
N ASP A 118 17.28 -8.27 19.90
CA ASP A 118 17.18 -9.42 20.79
C ASP A 118 15.76 -10.03 20.79
N ALA A 119 14.73 -9.18 20.80
CA ALA A 119 13.34 -9.64 20.71
C ALA A 119 13.06 -10.34 19.37
N MET A 120 13.52 -9.79 18.24
CA MET A 120 13.35 -10.40 16.92
C MET A 120 14.05 -11.77 16.83
N ASN A 121 15.25 -11.90 17.37
CA ASN A 121 15.99 -13.16 17.42
C ASN A 121 15.25 -14.21 18.26
N LYS A 122 14.70 -13.84 19.41
CA LYS A 122 13.90 -14.74 20.25
C LYS A 122 12.61 -15.19 19.58
N ASP A 123 11.95 -14.30 18.83
CA ASP A 123 10.76 -14.65 18.07
C ASP A 123 11.09 -15.64 16.95
N GLN A 124 12.24 -15.50 16.26
CA GLN A 124 12.72 -16.47 15.26
C GLN A 124 12.99 -17.83 15.92
N GLU A 125 13.71 -17.87 17.03
CA GLU A 125 13.97 -19.11 17.73
C GLU A 125 12.69 -19.82 18.19
N ALA A 126 11.71 -19.04 18.66
CA ALA A 126 10.42 -19.59 19.06
C ALA A 126 9.65 -20.18 17.87
N TYR A 127 9.67 -19.46 16.72
CA TYR A 127 9.07 -19.93 15.48
C TYR A 127 9.66 -21.26 15.02
N ASP A 128 11.00 -21.37 14.96
CA ASP A 128 11.68 -22.57 14.50
C ASP A 128 11.34 -23.79 15.39
N LYS A 129 11.42 -23.60 16.72
CA LYS A 129 11.04 -24.65 17.67
C LYS A 129 9.58 -25.08 17.55
N LEU A 130 8.66 -24.13 17.34
CA LEU A 130 7.24 -24.44 17.13
C LEU A 130 7.01 -25.19 15.82
N VAL A 131 7.68 -24.79 14.74
CA VAL A 131 7.60 -25.51 13.45
C VAL A 131 8.01 -26.96 13.63
N ASP A 132 9.16 -27.24 14.28
CA ASP A 132 9.65 -28.59 14.49
C ASP A 132 8.68 -29.42 15.33
N ILE A 133 8.22 -28.93 16.47
CA ILE A 133 7.27 -29.63 17.36
C ILE A 133 5.96 -29.94 16.63
N LEU A 134 5.41 -28.97 15.92
CA LEU A 134 4.13 -29.10 15.21
C LEU A 134 4.27 -30.00 13.99
N PHE A 135 5.39 -29.91 13.29
CA PHE A 135 5.70 -30.81 12.16
C PHE A 135 5.67 -32.27 12.59
N GLU A 136 6.44 -32.64 13.62
CA GLU A 136 6.49 -34.00 14.16
C GLU A 136 5.10 -34.52 14.54
N LYS A 137 4.33 -33.71 15.26
CA LYS A 137 2.94 -34.06 15.64
C LYS A 137 2.07 -34.33 14.40
N HIS A 138 2.08 -33.42 13.43
CA HIS A 138 1.24 -33.54 12.25
C HIS A 138 1.69 -34.68 11.32
N TYR A 139 3.00 -34.85 11.14
CA TYR A 139 3.56 -35.90 10.34
C TYR A 139 3.17 -37.28 10.87
N ASN A 140 3.38 -37.52 12.16
CA ASN A 140 3.03 -38.81 12.80
C ASN A 140 1.53 -39.11 12.69
N ASN A 141 0.67 -38.12 12.84
CA ASN A 141 -0.77 -38.28 12.69
C ASN A 141 -1.18 -38.61 11.25
N LEU A 142 -0.54 -37.99 10.26
CA LEU A 142 -0.82 -38.24 8.83
C LEU A 142 -0.33 -39.65 8.40
N ILE A 143 0.83 -40.09 8.85
CA ILE A 143 1.32 -41.46 8.62
C ILE A 143 0.36 -42.48 9.24
N LYS A 144 -0.06 -42.29 10.51
CA LYS A 144 -1.04 -43.15 11.16
C LYS A 144 -2.38 -43.21 10.43
N SER A 145 -2.75 -42.14 9.72
CA SER A 145 -3.99 -42.09 8.91
C SER A 145 -3.85 -42.72 7.52
N GLY A 146 -2.68 -43.32 7.19
CA GLY A 146 -2.44 -44.04 5.93
C GLY A 146 -1.97 -43.14 4.78
N LYS A 147 -1.56 -41.90 5.04
CA LYS A 147 -0.95 -41.03 4.02
C LYS A 147 0.47 -41.52 3.68
N ASN A 148 0.86 -41.42 2.40
CA ASN A 148 2.25 -41.69 2.02
C ASN A 148 3.19 -40.58 2.57
N GLU A 149 4.46 -40.92 2.74
CA GLU A 149 5.49 -40.09 3.32
C GLU A 149 5.57 -38.68 2.68
N LYS A 150 5.58 -38.63 1.35
CA LYS A 150 5.71 -37.36 0.60
C LYS A 150 4.52 -36.43 0.85
N GLU A 151 3.31 -37.01 0.87
CA GLU A 151 2.09 -36.23 1.16
C GLU A 151 2.03 -35.81 2.64
N ALA A 152 2.40 -36.75 3.53
CA ALA A 152 2.44 -36.47 4.98
C ALA A 152 3.41 -35.36 5.30
N LYS A 153 4.64 -35.38 4.77
CA LYS A 153 5.66 -34.33 4.97
C LYS A 153 5.17 -32.96 4.51
N ARG A 154 4.70 -32.86 3.26
CA ARG A 154 4.20 -31.60 2.70
C ARG A 154 3.04 -31.01 3.50
N ASN A 155 2.08 -31.85 3.90
CA ASN A 155 0.91 -31.41 4.64
C ASN A 155 1.22 -31.07 6.10
N ALA A 156 2.16 -31.79 6.73
CA ALA A 156 2.63 -31.51 8.08
C ALA A 156 3.37 -30.17 8.14
N GLU A 157 4.30 -29.94 7.20
CA GLU A 157 5.04 -28.67 7.10
C GLU A 157 4.09 -27.47 6.94
N LYS A 158 3.12 -27.56 6.02
CA LYS A 158 2.13 -26.49 5.83
C LYS A 158 1.34 -26.18 7.10
N LYS A 159 0.88 -27.22 7.83
CA LYS A 159 0.13 -27.05 9.08
C LYS A 159 1.01 -26.48 10.20
N ALA A 160 2.25 -26.94 10.29
CA ALA A 160 3.19 -26.45 11.30
C ALA A 160 3.48 -24.95 11.11
N ILE A 161 3.79 -24.53 9.88
CA ILE A 161 4.02 -23.10 9.53
C ILE A 161 2.77 -22.26 9.81
N GLU A 162 1.58 -22.77 9.47
CA GLU A 162 0.31 -22.04 9.64
C GLU A 162 0.05 -21.61 11.09
N ASP A 163 0.45 -22.44 12.05
CA ASP A 163 0.26 -22.15 13.48
C ASP A 163 1.51 -21.47 14.08
N ALA A 164 2.72 -21.90 13.74
CA ALA A 164 3.95 -21.32 14.26
C ALA A 164 4.09 -19.81 13.97
N ARG A 165 3.59 -19.33 12.82
CA ARG A 165 3.66 -17.92 12.42
C ARG A 165 2.98 -16.93 13.38
N TYR A 166 2.20 -17.40 14.34
CA TYR A 166 1.53 -16.55 15.33
C TYR A 166 2.51 -15.86 16.27
N VAL A 167 3.76 -16.33 16.37
CA VAL A 167 4.81 -15.67 17.14
C VAL A 167 5.54 -14.57 16.36
N PHE A 168 5.26 -14.39 15.05
CA PHE A 168 5.90 -13.34 14.29
C PHE A 168 5.45 -11.95 14.75
N PRO A 169 6.40 -11.01 14.93
CA PRO A 169 6.11 -9.67 15.36
C PRO A 169 5.45 -8.83 14.26
N ASN A 170 4.80 -7.74 14.65
CA ASN A 170 4.27 -6.75 13.72
C ASN A 170 5.36 -6.07 12.87
N ALA A 171 6.61 -6.12 13.32
CA ALA A 171 7.77 -5.63 12.60
C ALA A 171 8.19 -6.53 11.43
N CYS A 172 7.73 -7.79 11.39
CA CYS A 172 8.05 -8.72 10.31
C CYS A 172 7.78 -8.09 8.94
N GLU A 173 8.76 -8.17 8.04
CA GLU A 173 8.68 -7.63 6.67
C GLU A 173 7.61 -8.38 5.86
N THR A 174 7.02 -7.67 4.92
CA THR A 174 6.07 -8.25 3.96
C THR A 174 6.12 -7.54 2.62
N LYS A 175 5.63 -8.24 1.59
CA LYS A 175 5.50 -7.77 0.22
C LYS A 175 4.04 -7.77 -0.18
N ILE A 176 3.61 -6.73 -0.89
CA ILE A 176 2.22 -6.57 -1.28
C ILE A 176 2.11 -5.94 -2.67
N VAL A 177 1.21 -6.48 -3.46
CA VAL A 177 0.72 -5.84 -4.68
C VAL A 177 -0.71 -5.39 -4.43
N PHE A 178 -1.02 -4.16 -4.81
CA PHE A 178 -2.39 -3.66 -4.71
C PHE A 178 -2.75 -2.70 -5.84
N THR A 179 -4.04 -2.70 -6.18
CA THR A 179 -4.62 -1.83 -7.21
C THR A 179 -5.67 -0.92 -6.59
N MET A 180 -5.57 0.36 -6.87
CA MET A 180 -6.56 1.37 -6.49
C MET A 180 -6.92 2.23 -7.69
N ASN A 181 -8.18 2.68 -7.77
CA ASN A 181 -8.56 3.72 -8.72
C ASN A 181 -8.11 5.11 -8.22
N THR A 182 -8.14 6.11 -9.11
CA THR A 182 -7.66 7.47 -8.80
C THR A 182 -8.41 8.10 -7.63
N ARG A 183 -9.73 7.89 -7.52
CA ARG A 183 -10.53 8.42 -6.40
C ARG A 183 -10.11 7.80 -5.07
N SER A 184 -9.88 6.48 -5.05
CA SER A 184 -9.35 5.77 -3.86
C SER A 184 -7.96 6.26 -3.49
N LEU A 185 -7.09 6.54 -4.49
CA LEU A 185 -5.78 7.12 -4.26
C LEU A 185 -5.86 8.55 -3.68
N TYR A 186 -6.80 9.38 -4.12
CA TYR A 186 -7.02 10.71 -3.53
C TYR A 186 -7.34 10.57 -2.04
N ASN A 187 -8.26 9.70 -1.69
CA ASN A 187 -8.59 9.43 -0.28
C ASN A 187 -7.38 8.89 0.50
N PHE A 188 -6.62 7.97 -0.09
CA PHE A 188 -5.41 7.42 0.52
C PHE A 188 -4.38 8.51 0.80
N PHE A 189 -4.02 9.32 -0.18
CA PHE A 189 -3.04 10.40 -0.06
C PHE A 189 -3.49 11.48 0.92
N ASN A 190 -4.77 11.85 0.91
CA ASN A 190 -5.34 12.81 1.84
C ASN A 190 -5.15 12.40 3.31
N HIS A 191 -5.19 11.10 3.61
CA HIS A 191 -5.05 10.58 4.96
C HIS A 191 -3.60 10.19 5.30
N ARG A 192 -2.87 9.59 4.36
CA ARG A 192 -1.59 8.95 4.64
C ARG A 192 -0.37 9.83 4.36
N CYS A 193 -0.50 10.86 3.51
CA CYS A 193 0.54 11.87 3.37
C CYS A 193 0.57 12.89 4.52
N CYS A 194 -0.40 12.86 5.44
CA CYS A 194 -0.48 13.77 6.58
C CYS A 194 0.64 13.50 7.60
N GLU A 195 1.25 14.55 8.18
CA GLU A 195 2.29 14.41 9.21
C GLU A 195 1.82 13.65 10.47
N ARG A 196 0.50 13.53 10.68
CA ARG A 196 -0.07 12.71 11.75
C ARG A 196 -0.24 11.23 11.38
N ALA A 197 -0.02 10.84 10.13
CA ALA A 197 0.06 9.43 9.78
C ALA A 197 1.32 8.80 10.38
N GLN A 198 1.25 7.51 10.69
CA GLN A 198 2.41 6.77 11.15
C GLN A 198 3.52 6.85 10.09
N TRP A 199 4.77 6.97 10.52
CA TRP A 199 5.92 7.29 9.67
C TRP A 199 6.03 6.40 8.42
N GLU A 200 5.87 5.09 8.57
CA GLU A 200 6.11 4.12 7.50
C GLU A 200 5.06 4.22 6.38
N ILE A 201 3.77 4.25 6.73
CA ILE A 201 2.70 4.43 5.72
C ILE A 201 2.72 5.83 5.12
N ARG A 202 3.23 6.84 5.84
CA ARG A 202 3.43 8.20 5.32
C ARG A 202 4.52 8.22 4.26
N GLU A 203 5.66 7.61 4.51
CA GLU A 203 6.75 7.49 3.53
C GLU A 203 6.30 6.71 2.30
N LEU A 204 5.64 5.57 2.49
CA LEU A 204 5.02 4.81 1.42
C LEU A 204 4.10 5.69 0.57
N SER A 205 3.19 6.43 1.21
CA SER A 205 2.21 7.28 0.56
C SER A 205 2.86 8.40 -0.25
N ILE A 206 3.92 9.03 0.27
CA ILE A 206 4.67 10.08 -0.43
C ILE A 206 5.37 9.51 -1.66
N GLU A 207 6.00 8.34 -1.54
CA GLU A 207 6.68 7.72 -2.67
C GLU A 207 5.69 7.27 -3.76
N MET A 208 4.55 6.72 -3.38
CA MET A 208 3.47 6.42 -4.32
C MET A 208 3.00 7.67 -5.07
N LEU A 209 2.78 8.76 -4.35
CA LEU A 209 2.34 10.04 -4.94
C LEU A 209 3.36 10.58 -5.94
N ARG A 210 4.66 10.51 -5.61
CA ARG A 210 5.73 10.92 -6.51
C ARG A 210 5.67 10.17 -7.85
N GLN A 211 5.46 8.86 -7.80
CA GLN A 211 5.41 8.03 -9.02
C GLN A 211 4.15 8.31 -9.86
N VAL A 212 2.98 8.44 -9.25
CA VAL A 212 1.76 8.73 -10.03
C VAL A 212 1.73 10.16 -10.58
N ARG A 213 2.41 11.12 -9.96
CA ARG A 213 2.60 12.47 -10.52
C ARG A 213 3.40 12.46 -11.83
N LEU A 214 4.36 11.55 -11.98
CA LEU A 214 5.10 11.39 -13.25
C LEU A 214 4.24 10.81 -14.36
N ILE A 215 3.23 10.00 -14.01
CA ILE A 215 2.36 9.32 -14.98
C ILE A 215 1.14 10.19 -15.35
N ALA A 216 0.57 10.89 -14.37
CA ALA A 216 -0.65 11.68 -14.53
C ALA A 216 -0.51 13.02 -13.77
N PRO A 217 0.34 13.93 -14.29
CA PRO A 217 0.70 15.16 -13.58
C PRO A 217 -0.51 16.08 -13.31
N ILE A 218 -1.47 16.19 -14.22
CA ILE A 218 -2.65 17.05 -14.04
C ILE A 218 -3.52 16.52 -12.89
N LEU A 219 -3.76 15.21 -12.86
CA LEU A 219 -4.59 14.57 -11.84
C LEU A 219 -4.00 14.72 -10.43
N PHE A 220 -2.69 14.53 -10.30
CA PHE A 220 -2.04 14.46 -8.98
C PHE A 220 -1.27 15.72 -8.57
N LYS A 221 -1.26 16.79 -9.37
CA LYS A 221 -0.54 18.06 -9.12
C LYS A 221 -0.80 18.63 -7.71
N ASN A 222 -2.07 18.70 -7.35
CA ASN A 222 -2.52 19.31 -6.09
C ASN A 222 -3.05 18.27 -5.11
N ILE A 223 -2.51 17.05 -5.13
CA ILE A 223 -2.89 15.96 -4.23
C ILE A 223 -1.82 15.75 -3.17
N GLY A 224 -2.27 15.44 -1.95
CA GLY A 224 -1.45 15.24 -0.77
C GLY A 224 -2.32 15.32 0.49
N PRO A 225 -1.78 15.69 1.66
CA PRO A 225 -2.60 15.86 2.86
C PRO A 225 -3.66 16.93 2.67
N LYS A 226 -4.79 16.82 3.35
CA LYS A 226 -5.97 17.72 3.18
C LYS A 226 -5.64 19.20 3.32
N CYS A 227 -4.61 19.54 4.12
CA CYS A 227 -4.20 20.92 4.35
C CYS A 227 -3.47 21.59 3.15
N ILE A 228 -3.23 20.89 2.05
CA ILE A 228 -2.64 21.49 0.84
C ILE A 228 -3.58 22.51 0.22
N LYS A 229 -4.87 22.18 0.10
CA LYS A 229 -5.88 22.99 -0.57
C LYS A 229 -6.67 23.94 0.35
N GLY A 230 -6.47 23.84 1.67
CA GLY A 230 -7.29 24.60 2.61
C GLY A 230 -6.74 24.59 4.03
N PRO A 231 -7.52 25.04 5.03
CA PRO A 231 -7.14 24.95 6.42
C PRO A 231 -7.01 23.49 6.85
N CYS A 232 -6.21 23.22 7.89
CA CYS A 232 -6.10 21.87 8.43
C CYS A 232 -7.45 21.43 9.04
N PRO A 233 -8.05 20.31 8.60
CA PRO A 233 -9.34 19.86 9.10
C PRO A 233 -9.29 19.26 10.51
N GLU A 234 -8.07 18.99 11.04
CA GLU A 234 -7.86 18.36 12.33
C GLU A 234 -8.10 19.29 13.54
N GLY A 235 -8.36 20.58 13.30
CA GLY A 235 -8.65 21.53 14.35
C GLY A 235 -7.56 21.58 15.42
N LYS A 236 -7.93 21.32 16.69
CA LYS A 236 -6.98 21.28 17.82
C LYS A 236 -5.93 20.18 17.73
N MET A 237 -6.16 19.17 16.90
CA MET A 237 -5.25 18.03 16.69
C MET A 237 -4.31 18.26 15.49
N THR A 238 -4.18 19.47 14.99
CA THR A 238 -3.24 19.81 13.92
C THR A 238 -1.79 19.49 14.31
N CYS A 239 -0.95 19.15 13.28
CA CYS A 239 0.50 19.03 13.49
C CYS A 239 1.21 20.38 13.64
N GLY A 240 0.55 21.49 13.34
CA GLY A 240 1.13 22.85 13.39
C GLY A 240 1.99 23.23 12.17
N ASN A 241 2.34 22.30 11.29
CA ASN A 241 3.36 22.48 10.25
C ASN A 241 2.80 22.74 8.85
N ILE A 242 1.65 23.40 8.72
CA ILE A 242 0.94 23.56 7.45
C ILE A 242 1.80 24.23 6.35
N VAL A 243 2.66 25.17 6.72
CA VAL A 243 3.51 25.91 5.77
C VAL A 243 4.56 24.96 5.18
N GLN A 244 5.30 24.28 6.03
CA GLN A 244 6.34 23.31 5.63
C GLN A 244 5.76 22.14 4.84
N VAL A 245 4.57 21.67 5.22
CA VAL A 245 3.86 20.62 4.50
C VAL A 245 3.51 21.08 3.08
N ARG A 246 2.96 22.27 2.91
CA ARG A 246 2.64 22.82 1.58
C ARG A 246 3.89 22.97 0.72
N GLU A 247 4.96 23.52 1.27
CA GLU A 247 6.23 23.67 0.58
C GLU A 247 6.77 22.31 0.11
N LYS A 248 6.80 21.30 1.01
CA LYS A 248 7.21 19.93 0.69
C LYS A 248 6.43 19.33 -0.49
N PHE A 249 5.10 19.48 -0.48
CA PHE A 249 4.25 18.87 -1.51
C PHE A 249 4.18 19.68 -2.80
N ASN A 250 4.50 20.96 -2.80
CA ASN A 250 4.67 21.76 -4.00
C ASN A 250 5.96 21.41 -4.75
N ASN A 251 6.98 20.97 -4.02
CA ASN A 251 8.30 20.60 -4.57
C ASN A 251 8.46 19.07 -4.78
N LEU A 252 7.44 18.28 -4.53
CA LEU A 252 7.44 16.83 -4.72
C LEU A 252 7.26 16.49 -6.21
#